data_3312ed12d4b9f5c84b93ce7446b10900
#
_entry.id   3312ed12d4b9f5c84b93ce7446b10900
#
_cell.length_a   1.000
_cell.length_b   1.000
_cell.length_c   1.000
_cell.angle_alpha   90.00
_cell.angle_beta   90.00
_cell.angle_gamma   90.00
#
_symmetry.space_group_name_H-M   'P 1'
#
loop_
_entity.id
_entity.type
_entity.pdbx_description
1 polymer ?
#
loop_
_entity_poly.entity_id
_entity_poly.type
_entity_poly.pdbx_seq_one_letter_code
_entity_poly.pdbx_strand_id
1 'polypeptide(L)'
;MKGNSLKKYVLVPFIASLLVFVVYGLLMAQPKAGPASSAVLATADGESPGVRVEVTELKRVSGGTVNLKFVMINDSEKKVDFGYSFVDRSHDVVDFNSIGGVHLIDAAGKKKYFVVRDSEKKCVCSQGLKDLHPKGRMNLWAKFPAPPDNVEKISVVIPHFMPMDDVPIGR
;
A
#
# COMPACT_ATOMS: atom_id res chain seq x y z
N MET A 1 -5.99 -64.90 -54.67
CA MET A 1 -6.90 -64.17 -53.76
C MET A 1 -6.11 -63.85 -52.50
N LYS A 2 -5.63 -62.59 -52.37
CA LYS A 2 -4.96 -62.11 -51.18
C LYS A 2 -5.55 -60.72 -50.88
N GLY A 3 -6.37 -60.68 -49.86
CA GLY A 3 -7.08 -59.47 -49.41
C GLY A 3 -6.21 -58.58 -48.55
N ASN A 4 -6.30 -57.30 -48.77
CA ASN A 4 -5.63 -56.18 -48.12
C ASN A 4 -6.01 -56.10 -46.62
N SER A 5 -5.00 -56.20 -45.77
CA SER A 5 -5.14 -55.92 -44.34
C SER A 5 -3.97 -55.04 -43.84
N LEU A 6 -3.75 -53.91 -44.47
CA LEU A 6 -2.62 -53.01 -44.11
C LEU A 6 -3.02 -51.50 -43.90
N LYS A 7 -4.33 -51.22 -43.82
CA LYS A 7 -4.77 -49.80 -43.69
C LYS A 7 -5.32 -49.37 -42.33
N LYS A 8 -5.30 -50.26 -41.29
CA LYS A 8 -5.93 -49.98 -39.98
C LYS A 8 -5.00 -49.50 -38.87
N TYR A 9 -3.69 -49.52 -39.06
CA TYR A 9 -2.76 -49.23 -37.93
C TYR A 9 -2.04 -47.89 -38.04
N VAL A 10 -2.25 -47.09 -39.10
CA VAL A 10 -1.52 -45.83 -39.28
C VAL A 10 -2.30 -44.62 -38.72
N LEU A 11 -3.61 -44.73 -38.45
CA LEU A 11 -4.42 -43.61 -37.97
C LEU A 11 -4.42 -43.41 -36.44
N VAL A 12 -4.15 -44.47 -35.65
CA VAL A 12 -4.24 -44.41 -34.19
C VAL A 12 -3.15 -43.57 -33.54
N PRO A 13 -1.85 -43.60 -33.95
CA PRO A 13 -0.81 -42.82 -33.31
C PRO A 13 -0.93 -41.33 -33.60
N PHE A 14 -1.54 -40.90 -34.71
CA PHE A 14 -1.69 -39.47 -35.05
C PHE A 14 -2.75 -38.77 -34.18
N ILE A 15 -3.84 -39.47 -33.85
CA ILE A 15 -4.91 -38.89 -33.00
C ILE A 15 -4.45 -38.79 -31.53
N ALA A 16 -3.69 -39.78 -31.05
CA ALA A 16 -3.13 -39.75 -29.70
C ALA A 16 -2.11 -38.62 -29.50
N SER A 17 -1.27 -38.34 -30.54
CA SER A 17 -0.31 -37.25 -30.50
C SER A 17 -0.98 -35.85 -30.50
N LEU A 18 -2.07 -35.68 -31.24
CA LEU A 18 -2.81 -34.41 -31.31
C LEU A 18 -3.51 -34.08 -29.98
N LEU A 19 -4.06 -35.08 -29.29
CA LEU A 19 -4.70 -34.89 -27.97
C LEU A 19 -3.70 -34.51 -26.88
N VAL A 20 -2.47 -35.02 -26.90
CA VAL A 20 -1.43 -34.70 -25.93
C VAL A 20 -1.01 -33.22 -26.09
N PHE A 21 -0.90 -32.70 -27.32
CA PHE A 21 -0.56 -31.26 -27.54
C PHE A 21 -1.67 -30.30 -27.08
N VAL A 22 -2.95 -30.68 -27.18
CA VAL A 22 -4.06 -29.86 -26.70
C VAL A 22 -4.09 -29.78 -25.19
N VAL A 23 -3.79 -30.87 -24.47
CA VAL A 23 -3.74 -30.87 -23.01
C VAL A 23 -2.54 -30.08 -22.47
N TYR A 24 -1.37 -30.13 -23.11
CA TYR A 24 -0.21 -29.33 -22.72
C TYR A 24 -0.41 -27.83 -22.99
N GLY A 25 -1.16 -27.45 -24.01
CA GLY A 25 -1.47 -26.03 -24.30
C GLY A 25 -2.40 -25.39 -23.28
N LEU A 26 -3.25 -26.15 -22.61
CA LEU A 26 -4.20 -25.66 -21.60
C LEU A 26 -3.56 -25.46 -20.21
N LEU A 27 -2.40 -26.06 -19.93
CA LEU A 27 -1.72 -25.94 -18.64
C LEU A 27 -0.84 -24.67 -18.50
N MET A 28 -0.59 -23.94 -19.60
CA MET A 28 0.35 -22.79 -19.59
C MET A 28 -0.33 -21.42 -19.52
N ALA A 29 -1.65 -21.35 -19.50
CA ALA A 29 -2.39 -20.11 -19.33
C ALA A 29 -2.77 -19.89 -17.85
N GLN A 30 -1.78 -19.77 -16.97
CA GLN A 30 -2.04 -19.18 -15.66
C GLN A 30 -2.25 -17.66 -15.87
N PRO A 31 -3.41 -17.11 -15.52
CA PRO A 31 -3.57 -15.66 -15.51
C PRO A 31 -2.53 -15.10 -14.54
N LYS A 32 -1.63 -14.27 -15.07
CA LYS A 32 -0.68 -13.50 -14.28
C LYS A 32 -1.52 -12.69 -13.30
N ALA A 33 -1.51 -13.05 -12.02
CA ALA A 33 -2.16 -12.29 -10.99
C ALA A 33 -1.61 -10.86 -11.08
N GLY A 34 -2.46 -9.91 -11.50
CA GLY A 34 -2.14 -8.49 -11.43
C GLY A 34 -1.80 -8.13 -9.98
N PRO A 35 -1.08 -7.04 -9.72
CA PRO A 35 -0.80 -6.61 -8.35
C PRO A 35 -2.13 -6.54 -7.61
N ALA A 36 -2.24 -7.30 -6.52
CA ALA A 36 -3.41 -7.28 -5.66
C ALA A 36 -3.64 -5.81 -5.25
N SER A 37 -4.77 -5.23 -5.67
CA SER A 37 -5.19 -3.93 -5.20
C SER A 37 -5.34 -4.07 -3.69
N SER A 38 -4.43 -3.48 -2.92
CA SER A 38 -4.58 -3.41 -1.46
C SER A 38 -5.89 -2.69 -1.18
N ALA A 39 -6.75 -3.32 -0.37
CA ALA A 39 -8.01 -2.70 0.02
C ALA A 39 -7.71 -1.35 0.69
N VAL A 40 -8.40 -0.29 0.29
CA VAL A 40 -8.31 1.01 0.94
C VAL A 40 -9.02 0.92 2.28
N LEU A 41 -8.31 1.21 3.37
CA LEU A 41 -8.83 1.15 4.75
C LEU A 41 -9.59 2.42 5.11
N ALA A 42 -9.12 3.58 4.65
CA ALA A 42 -9.73 4.88 4.87
C ALA A 42 -9.28 5.87 3.79
N THR A 43 -10.07 6.92 3.57
CA THR A 43 -9.77 8.00 2.62
C THR A 43 -10.08 9.34 3.27
N ALA A 44 -9.29 10.36 3.00
CA ALA A 44 -9.57 11.73 3.40
C ALA A 44 -9.21 12.71 2.29
N ASP A 45 -10.05 13.72 2.11
CA ASP A 45 -9.75 14.85 1.25
C ASP A 45 -8.84 15.85 1.97
N GLY A 46 -7.98 16.48 1.21
CA GLY A 46 -7.08 17.53 1.68
C GLY A 46 -7.74 18.91 1.66
N GLU A 47 -7.10 19.87 2.35
CA GLU A 47 -7.47 21.30 2.31
C GLU A 47 -7.40 21.87 0.88
N SER A 48 -6.52 21.32 0.05
CA SER A 48 -6.41 21.69 -1.36
C SER A 48 -7.36 20.84 -2.22
N PRO A 49 -8.27 21.49 -2.99
CA PRO A 49 -9.20 20.76 -3.85
C PRO A 49 -8.47 19.81 -4.83
N GLY A 50 -8.96 18.58 -4.94
CA GLY A 50 -8.39 17.55 -5.82
C GLY A 50 -7.17 16.84 -5.24
N VAL A 51 -6.81 17.10 -3.97
CA VAL A 51 -5.76 16.35 -3.26
C VAL A 51 -6.42 15.48 -2.19
N ARG A 52 -6.11 14.18 -2.17
CA ARG A 52 -6.62 13.22 -1.19
C ARG A 52 -5.57 12.21 -0.78
N VAL A 53 -5.83 11.52 0.30
CA VAL A 53 -5.03 10.38 0.78
C VAL A 53 -5.89 9.13 0.90
N GLU A 54 -5.27 7.99 0.64
CA GLU A 54 -5.87 6.66 0.79
C GLU A 54 -4.95 5.82 1.69
N VAL A 55 -5.42 5.45 2.88
CA VAL A 55 -4.70 4.52 3.78
C VAL A 55 -4.86 3.11 3.23
N THR A 56 -3.75 2.45 2.96
CA THR A 56 -3.71 1.10 2.38
C THR A 56 -3.22 0.03 3.34
N GLU A 57 -2.54 0.43 4.40
CA GLU A 57 -2.09 -0.48 5.45
C GLU A 57 -1.95 0.28 6.78
N LEU A 58 -2.46 -0.30 7.86
CA LEU A 58 -2.08 0.03 9.23
C LEU A 58 -1.94 -1.30 9.96
N LYS A 59 -0.71 -1.73 10.22
CA LYS A 59 -0.43 -3.10 10.65
C LYS A 59 0.59 -3.14 11.79
N ARG A 60 0.33 -4.00 12.81
CA ARG A 60 1.32 -4.32 13.83
C ARG A 60 2.48 -5.09 13.21
N VAL A 61 3.70 -4.72 13.58
CA VAL A 61 4.92 -5.38 13.15
C VAL A 61 5.81 -5.70 14.36
N SER A 62 6.79 -6.55 14.16
CA SER A 62 7.73 -6.92 15.22
C SER A 62 8.42 -5.69 15.83
N GLY A 63 8.84 -5.81 17.10
CA GLY A 63 9.52 -4.71 17.80
C GLY A 63 8.59 -3.68 18.41
N GLY A 64 7.30 -4.03 18.68
CA GLY A 64 6.36 -3.16 19.39
C GLY A 64 5.99 -1.90 18.61
N THR A 65 5.90 -2.01 17.29
CA THR A 65 5.54 -0.88 16.41
C THR A 65 4.35 -1.23 15.51
N VAL A 66 3.70 -0.19 14.96
CA VAL A 66 2.76 -0.29 13.84
C VAL A 66 3.31 0.43 12.63
N ASN A 67 3.07 -0.13 11.46
CA ASN A 67 3.45 0.46 10.18
C ASN A 67 2.21 0.99 9.48
N LEU A 68 2.23 2.27 9.13
CA LEU A 68 1.23 2.93 8.30
C LEU A 68 1.75 3.04 6.88
N LYS A 69 0.93 2.67 5.89
CA LYS A 69 1.15 3.00 4.47
C LYS A 69 -0.06 3.71 3.92
N PHE A 70 0.16 4.72 3.13
CA PHE A 70 -0.88 5.45 2.45
C PHE A 70 -0.39 5.99 1.11
N VAL A 71 -1.33 6.31 0.24
CA VAL A 71 -1.06 6.93 -1.05
C VAL A 71 -1.58 8.35 -1.00
N MET A 72 -0.76 9.32 -1.30
CA MET A 72 -1.21 10.68 -1.59
C MET A 72 -1.46 10.82 -3.08
N ILE A 73 -2.61 11.37 -3.43
CA ILE A 73 -3.11 11.49 -4.80
C ILE A 73 -3.38 12.96 -5.06
N ASN A 74 -2.83 13.46 -6.13
CA ASN A 74 -3.04 14.83 -6.58
C ASN A 74 -3.75 14.83 -7.94
N ASP A 75 -5.06 14.92 -7.91
CA ASP A 75 -5.89 15.05 -9.12
C ASP A 75 -6.07 16.52 -9.55
N SER A 76 -5.44 17.48 -8.84
CA SER A 76 -5.47 18.91 -9.16
C SER A 76 -4.49 19.29 -10.28
N GLU A 77 -4.56 20.55 -10.70
CA GLU A 77 -3.63 21.14 -11.67
C GLU A 77 -2.42 21.83 -10.99
N LYS A 78 -2.33 21.79 -9.66
CA LYS A 78 -1.25 22.38 -8.89
C LYS A 78 -0.38 21.32 -8.24
N LYS A 79 0.91 21.60 -8.07
CA LYS A 79 1.80 20.73 -7.31
C LYS A 79 1.53 20.82 -5.80
N VAL A 80 1.78 19.73 -5.07
CA VAL A 80 1.80 19.68 -3.60
C VAL A 80 3.26 19.75 -3.16
N ASP A 81 3.58 20.72 -2.33
CA ASP A 81 4.90 20.93 -1.75
C ASP A 81 4.96 20.23 -0.38
N PHE A 82 5.94 19.36 -0.19
CA PHE A 82 6.16 18.71 1.09
C PHE A 82 6.96 19.57 2.08
N GLY A 83 7.83 20.41 1.63
CA GLY A 83 8.67 21.36 2.40
C GLY A 83 8.50 21.31 3.92
N TYR A 84 7.86 22.33 4.46
CA TYR A 84 7.53 22.44 5.88
C TYR A 84 6.13 21.94 6.27
N SER A 85 5.30 21.57 5.31
CA SER A 85 3.86 21.37 5.54
C SER A 85 3.54 20.09 6.30
N PHE A 86 4.32 19.05 6.10
CA PHE A 86 4.06 17.71 6.66
C PHE A 86 5.03 17.31 7.77
N VAL A 87 5.90 18.22 8.22
CA VAL A 87 6.91 17.93 9.24
C VAL A 87 6.38 18.15 10.65
N ASP A 88 6.97 17.44 11.61
CA ASP A 88 6.77 17.71 13.03
C ASP A 88 7.71 18.84 13.48
N ARG A 89 7.13 19.94 13.91
CA ARG A 89 7.87 21.12 14.40
C ARG A 89 8.04 21.15 15.92
N SER A 90 7.59 20.11 16.61
CA SER A 90 7.69 20.02 18.08
C SER A 90 9.06 19.61 18.57
N HIS A 91 9.98 19.28 17.66
CA HIS A 91 11.35 18.84 17.97
C HIS A 91 12.39 19.82 17.43
N ASP A 92 13.57 19.85 18.08
CA ASP A 92 14.69 20.69 17.68
C ASP A 92 15.27 20.34 16.30
N VAL A 93 15.09 19.07 15.88
CA VAL A 93 15.49 18.60 14.55
C VAL A 93 14.25 18.49 13.67
N VAL A 94 14.22 19.29 12.61
CA VAL A 94 13.13 19.30 11.63
C VAL A 94 13.57 18.51 10.39
N ASP A 95 12.84 17.43 10.11
CA ASP A 95 13.05 16.60 8.91
C ASP A 95 12.31 17.20 7.73
N PHE A 96 12.91 18.18 7.05
CA PHE A 96 12.33 18.79 5.84
C PHE A 96 12.01 17.73 4.79
N ASN A 97 10.98 18.00 4.00
CA ASN A 97 10.54 17.09 2.94
C ASN A 97 10.25 15.67 3.49
N SER A 98 9.64 15.58 4.65
CA SER A 98 9.23 14.33 5.29
C SER A 98 7.76 14.37 5.69
N ILE A 99 7.22 13.23 6.11
CA ILE A 99 5.88 13.12 6.68
C ILE A 99 5.92 12.94 8.22
N GLY A 100 6.94 13.46 8.89
CA GLY A 100 7.14 13.30 10.33
C GLY A 100 6.01 13.89 11.20
N GLY A 101 5.16 14.75 10.67
CA GLY A 101 4.00 15.32 11.37
C GLY A 101 2.76 14.42 11.39
N VAL A 102 2.76 13.31 10.66
CA VAL A 102 1.68 12.32 10.73
C VAL A 102 1.63 11.71 12.13
N HIS A 103 0.44 11.51 12.67
CA HIS A 103 0.27 10.91 14.00
C HIS A 103 -1.00 10.08 14.10
N LEU A 104 -1.04 9.20 15.10
CA LEU A 104 -2.22 8.40 15.43
C LEU A 104 -2.85 8.91 16.73
N ILE A 105 -4.17 8.79 16.86
CA ILE A 105 -4.91 9.17 18.07
C ILE A 105 -5.77 7.99 18.52
N ASP A 106 -5.51 7.51 19.73
CA ASP A 106 -6.41 6.64 20.49
C ASP A 106 -7.31 7.54 21.37
N ALA A 107 -8.51 7.79 20.87
CA ALA A 107 -9.47 8.65 21.56
C ALA A 107 -9.95 8.05 22.90
N ALA A 108 -10.12 6.72 22.96
CA ALA A 108 -10.55 6.02 24.16
C ALA A 108 -9.46 6.05 25.25
N GLY A 109 -8.22 5.77 24.87
CA GLY A 109 -7.05 5.84 25.76
C GLY A 109 -6.51 7.25 25.98
N LYS A 110 -7.09 8.26 25.32
CA LYS A 110 -6.63 9.68 25.36
C LYS A 110 -5.15 9.81 25.06
N LYS A 111 -4.66 9.08 24.08
CA LYS A 111 -3.25 8.99 23.76
C LYS A 111 -2.98 9.33 22.29
N LYS A 112 -1.92 10.12 22.07
CA LYS A 112 -1.38 10.45 20.76
C LYS A 112 -0.07 9.72 20.54
N TYR A 113 0.10 9.11 19.38
CA TYR A 113 1.30 8.40 18.96
C TYR A 113 1.96 9.16 17.82
N PHE A 114 3.19 9.58 18.06
CA PHE A 114 4.01 10.27 17.06
C PHE A 114 4.85 9.25 16.28
N VAL A 115 5.33 9.66 15.12
CA VAL A 115 6.28 8.86 14.32
C VAL A 115 7.51 8.52 15.15
N VAL A 116 7.95 7.27 15.09
CA VAL A 116 9.20 6.82 15.74
C VAL A 116 10.37 7.63 15.17
N ARG A 117 11.29 8.00 16.05
CA ARG A 117 12.56 8.66 15.67
C ARG A 117 13.75 7.79 16.01
N ASP A 118 14.78 7.85 15.19
CA ASP A 118 16.05 7.19 15.41
C ASP A 118 16.92 7.93 16.46
N SER A 119 18.14 7.45 16.67
CA SER A 119 19.12 8.05 17.60
C SER A 119 19.56 9.46 17.20
N GLU A 120 19.45 9.80 15.92
CA GLU A 120 19.75 11.14 15.39
C GLU A 120 18.51 12.06 15.38
N LYS A 121 17.41 11.61 16.00
CA LYS A 121 16.10 12.29 16.05
C LYS A 121 15.40 12.41 14.70
N LYS A 122 15.86 11.71 13.66
CA LYS A 122 15.19 11.66 12.36
C LYS A 122 13.98 10.74 12.42
N CYS A 123 12.90 11.09 11.71
CA CYS A 123 11.72 10.24 11.67
C CYS A 123 11.99 8.92 10.94
N VAL A 124 11.40 7.83 11.44
CA VAL A 124 11.35 6.53 10.75
C VAL A 124 10.12 6.54 9.83
N CYS A 125 10.24 7.30 8.75
CA CYS A 125 9.17 7.59 7.81
C CYS A 125 9.71 7.91 6.41
N SER A 126 8.82 8.14 5.43
CA SER A 126 9.22 8.67 4.12
C SER A 126 9.85 10.06 4.28
N GLN A 127 11.08 10.21 3.78
CA GLN A 127 11.90 11.42 3.84
C GLN A 127 12.49 11.75 2.47
N GLY A 128 13.02 12.97 2.32
CA GLY A 128 13.64 13.43 1.08
C GLY A 128 12.62 13.51 -0.08
N LEU A 129 11.36 13.81 0.25
CA LEU A 129 10.27 13.81 -0.69
C LEU A 129 10.40 14.97 -1.67
N LYS A 130 10.10 14.68 -2.93
CA LYS A 130 9.94 15.71 -3.96
C LYS A 130 8.48 16.13 -4.01
N ASP A 131 8.23 17.34 -4.57
CA ASP A 131 6.88 17.81 -4.81
C ASP A 131 6.04 16.75 -5.58
N LEU A 132 4.79 16.59 -5.17
CA LEU A 132 3.84 15.75 -5.88
C LEU A 132 3.22 16.56 -7.03
N HIS A 133 3.60 16.22 -8.25
CA HIS A 133 3.12 16.89 -9.45
C HIS A 133 1.61 16.71 -9.68
N PRO A 134 0.98 17.59 -10.50
CA PRO A 134 -0.39 17.41 -10.96
C PRO A 134 -0.61 16.02 -11.54
N LYS A 135 -1.78 15.42 -11.24
CA LYS A 135 -2.18 14.06 -11.66
C LYS A 135 -1.24 12.95 -11.13
N GLY A 136 -0.38 13.29 -10.17
CA GLY A 136 0.60 12.37 -9.58
C GLY A 136 0.05 11.57 -8.40
N ARG A 137 0.76 10.49 -8.09
CA ARG A 137 0.52 9.62 -6.92
C ARG A 137 1.85 9.35 -6.23
N MET A 138 1.84 9.30 -4.89
CA MET A 138 3.04 9.02 -4.10
C MET A 138 2.70 8.05 -2.97
N ASN A 139 3.43 6.93 -2.90
CA ASN A 139 3.34 5.98 -1.81
C ASN A 139 4.21 6.46 -0.64
N LEU A 140 3.61 6.53 0.54
CA LEU A 140 4.22 7.05 1.76
C LEU A 140 4.04 6.05 2.90
N TRP A 141 4.97 6.09 3.86
CA TRP A 141 4.94 5.21 5.02
C TRP A 141 5.53 5.87 6.26
N ALA A 142 5.06 5.45 7.44
CA ALA A 142 5.62 5.86 8.72
C ALA A 142 5.48 4.75 9.76
N LYS A 143 6.40 4.70 10.72
CA LYS A 143 6.32 3.80 11.89
C LYS A 143 5.93 4.56 13.14
N PHE A 144 5.10 3.91 13.98
CA PHE A 144 4.65 4.43 15.26
C PHE A 144 4.89 3.40 16.36
N PRO A 145 5.01 3.82 17.64
CA PRO A 145 4.89 2.89 18.75
C PRO A 145 3.54 2.19 18.69
N ALA A 146 3.51 0.88 18.94
CA ALA A 146 2.26 0.14 18.90
C ALA A 146 1.33 0.58 20.06
N PRO A 147 0.04 0.84 19.76
CA PRO A 147 -0.97 0.94 20.80
C PRO A 147 -1.09 -0.39 21.57
N PRO A 148 -1.71 -0.42 22.78
CA PRO A 148 -2.05 -1.65 23.48
C PRO A 148 -2.81 -2.64 22.59
N ASP A 149 -2.69 -3.94 22.85
CA ASP A 149 -3.24 -4.99 21.96
C ASP A 149 -4.77 -4.99 21.88
N ASN A 150 -5.45 -4.44 22.88
CA ASN A 150 -6.90 -4.26 22.91
C ASN A 150 -7.39 -3.06 22.07
N VAL A 151 -6.48 -2.23 21.54
CA VAL A 151 -6.82 -1.15 20.60
C VAL A 151 -6.83 -1.74 19.19
N GLU A 152 -8.02 -2.00 18.66
CA GLU A 152 -8.21 -2.61 17.34
C GLU A 152 -8.38 -1.57 16.22
N LYS A 153 -8.77 -0.35 16.59
CA LYS A 153 -8.98 0.77 15.66
C LYS A 153 -8.38 2.04 16.24
N ILE A 154 -7.98 2.96 15.37
CA ILE A 154 -7.35 4.21 15.77
C ILE A 154 -7.61 5.30 14.71
N SER A 155 -7.59 6.57 15.11
CA SER A 155 -7.64 7.67 14.15
C SER A 155 -6.27 7.92 13.55
N VAL A 156 -6.22 8.09 12.22
CA VAL A 156 -5.02 8.49 11.47
C VAL A 156 -5.15 9.97 11.11
N VAL A 157 -4.18 10.78 11.51
CA VAL A 157 -4.15 12.22 11.24
C VAL A 157 -2.94 12.56 10.39
N ILE A 158 -3.19 13.06 9.20
CA ILE A 158 -2.18 13.53 8.26
C ILE A 158 -2.34 15.05 8.17
N PRO A 159 -1.27 15.86 8.34
CA PRO A 159 -1.37 17.31 8.23
C PRO A 159 -2.04 17.73 6.91
N HIS A 160 -2.91 18.75 6.97
CA HIS A 160 -3.69 19.27 5.82
C HIS A 160 -4.77 18.34 5.26
N PHE A 161 -5.10 17.23 5.96
CA PHE A 161 -6.20 16.34 5.62
C PHE A 161 -7.17 16.21 6.79
N MET A 162 -8.42 15.88 6.47
CA MET A 162 -9.39 15.52 7.50
C MET A 162 -8.93 14.29 8.27
N PRO A 163 -9.11 14.23 9.60
CA PRO A 163 -8.83 13.01 10.36
C PRO A 163 -9.62 11.82 9.83
N MET A 164 -8.98 10.66 9.77
CA MET A 164 -9.62 9.40 9.41
C MET A 164 -9.81 8.57 10.68
N ASP A 165 -11.04 8.50 11.17
CA ASP A 165 -11.39 7.78 12.38
C ASP A 165 -11.62 6.29 12.11
N ASP A 166 -11.57 5.47 13.17
CA ASP A 166 -11.88 4.03 13.15
C ASP A 166 -11.06 3.20 12.13
N VAL A 167 -9.86 3.63 11.79
CA VAL A 167 -8.98 2.88 10.90
C VAL A 167 -8.53 1.58 11.59
N PRO A 168 -8.80 0.39 11.02
CA PRO A 168 -8.48 -0.88 11.67
C PRO A 168 -6.97 -1.12 11.69
N ILE A 169 -6.48 -1.66 12.83
CA ILE A 169 -5.09 -2.08 13.00
C ILE A 169 -4.99 -3.57 12.70
N GLY A 170 -4.36 -3.94 11.60
CA GLY A 170 -4.07 -5.32 11.23
C GLY A 170 -3.04 -5.99 12.16
N ARG A 171 -3.09 -7.32 12.23
CA ARG A 171 -2.12 -8.17 12.93
C ARG A 171 -1.09 -8.77 12.00
#